data_1800fe0434b3cfef48b991ab317f6231
#
_entry.id   1800fe0434b3cfef48b991ab317f6231
#
_cell.length_a   1.000
_cell.length_b   1.000
_cell.length_c   1.000
_cell.angle_alpha   90.00
_cell.angle_beta   90.00
_cell.angle_gamma   90.00
#
_symmetry.space_group_name_H-M   'P 1'
#
loop_
_entity.id
_entity.type
_entity.pdbx_description
1 polymer ?
#
loop_
_entity_poly.entity_id
_entity_poly.type
_entity_poly.pdbx_seq_one_letter_code
_entity_poly.pdbx_strand_id
1 'polypeptide(L)' 'MYFTDRGIEELVSRRGDDEVTLAWLAEQLQAFVDTFPEFEVPVERLATWLARLDDPED' A
#
# COMPACT_ATOMS: atom_id res chain seq x y z
N MET A 1 -14.02 -0.23 -17.00
CA MET A 1 -13.81 -0.46 -16.62
C MET A 1 -13.54 -0.76 -15.77
N TYR A 2 -13.29 -1.06 -15.45
CA TYR A 2 -13.16 -1.31 -14.76
C TYR A 2 -12.59 -1.44 -13.86
N PHE A 3 -12.51 -1.29 -13.29
CA PHE A 3 -11.98 -1.69 -12.73
C PHE A 3 -11.56 -2.00 -11.77
N THR A 4 -11.05 -1.18 -11.39
CA THR A 4 -11.22 -2.35 -10.71
C THR A 4 -10.58 -2.36 -9.38
N ASP A 5 -11.36 -2.44 -8.33
CA ASP A 5 -10.89 -2.45 -6.96
C ASP A 5 -10.77 -3.87 -6.41
N ARG A 6 -10.64 -4.85 -7.28
CA ARG A 6 -10.69 -6.24 -6.84
C ARG A 6 -9.59 -6.57 -5.85
N GLY A 7 -8.36 -6.06 -6.09
CA GLY A 7 -7.28 -6.31 -5.15
C GLY A 7 -7.53 -5.66 -3.81
N ILE A 8 -8.01 -4.43 -3.85
CA ILE A 8 -8.31 -3.72 -2.62
C ILE A 8 -9.44 -4.42 -1.87
N GLU A 9 -10.47 -4.85 -2.58
CA GLU A 9 -11.58 -5.56 -1.96
C GLU A 9 -11.13 -6.88 -1.35
N GLU A 10 -10.25 -7.59 -2.04
CA GLU A 10 -9.74 -8.83 -1.50
C GLU A 10 -8.94 -8.59 -0.23
N LEU A 11 -8.14 -7.55 -0.22
CA LEU A 11 -7.36 -7.20 0.96
C LEU A 11 -8.28 -6.96 2.16
N VAL A 12 -9.33 -6.17 1.96
CA VAL A 12 -10.26 -5.88 3.04
C VAL A 12 -10.99 -7.14 3.47
N SER A 13 -11.38 -7.97 2.51
CA SER A 13 -12.13 -9.17 2.81
C SER A 13 -11.31 -10.16 3.62
N ARG A 14 -10.02 -10.28 3.31
CA ARG A 14 -9.18 -11.28 3.96
C ARG A 14 -8.49 -10.77 5.21
N ARG A 15 -8.21 -9.47 5.27
CA ARG A 15 -7.39 -8.92 6.34
C ARG A 15 -7.96 -7.66 6.94
N GLY A 16 -9.24 -7.37 6.67
CA GLY A 16 -9.82 -6.13 7.13
C GLY A 16 -9.81 -5.97 8.64
N ASP A 17 -9.77 -7.08 9.36
CA ASP A 17 -9.75 -7.03 10.82
C ASP A 17 -8.34 -7.09 11.41
N ASP A 18 -7.32 -7.27 10.57
CA ASP A 18 -5.95 -7.35 11.06
C ASP A 18 -5.47 -5.97 11.49
N GLU A 19 -4.68 -5.96 12.54
CA GLU A 19 -4.00 -4.76 12.97
C GLU A 19 -2.51 -4.98 12.81
N VAL A 20 -1.88 -4.13 12.02
CA VAL A 20 -0.45 -4.26 11.75
C VAL A 20 0.19 -2.90 11.91
N THR A 21 1.49 -2.91 12.19
CA THR A 21 2.23 -1.67 12.25
C THR A 21 2.52 -1.17 10.85
N LEU A 22 2.72 0.13 10.74
CA LEU A 22 3.16 0.67 9.45
C LEU A 22 4.56 0.19 9.09
N ALA A 23 5.38 -0.11 10.10
CA ALA A 23 6.69 -0.69 9.81
C ALA A 23 6.54 -2.04 9.13
N TRP A 24 5.60 -2.85 9.59
CA TRP A 24 5.32 -4.12 8.93
C TRP A 24 4.89 -3.90 7.48
N LEU A 25 3.98 -2.94 7.28
CA LEU A 25 3.50 -2.65 5.94
C LEU A 25 4.64 -2.18 5.04
N ALA A 26 5.51 -1.33 5.57
CA ALA A 26 6.64 -0.85 4.77
C ALA A 26 7.53 -2.00 4.32
N GLU A 27 7.73 -3.00 5.20
CA GLU A 27 8.50 -4.17 4.81
C GLU A 27 7.82 -4.94 3.69
N GLN A 28 6.49 -5.04 3.73
CA GLN A 28 5.76 -5.73 2.68
C GLN A 28 5.86 -4.98 1.35
N LEU A 29 5.79 -3.66 1.42
CA LEU A 29 5.93 -2.86 0.20
C LEU A 29 7.34 -3.05 -0.39
N GLN A 30 8.35 -3.09 0.46
CA GLN A 30 9.71 -3.31 -0.02
C GLN A 30 9.84 -4.69 -0.66
N ALA A 31 9.27 -5.71 -0.04
CA ALA A 31 9.31 -7.06 -0.60
C ALA A 31 8.61 -7.10 -1.95
N PHE A 32 7.50 -6.38 -2.07
CA PHE A 32 6.78 -6.34 -3.32
C PHE A 32 7.64 -5.72 -4.42
N VAL A 33 8.30 -4.60 -4.12
CA VAL A 33 9.15 -3.93 -5.10
C VAL A 33 10.34 -4.80 -5.46
N ASP A 34 10.88 -5.52 -4.48
CA ASP A 34 12.00 -6.42 -4.76
C ASP A 34 11.59 -7.52 -5.74
N THR A 35 10.34 -7.97 -5.63
CA THR A 35 9.82 -9.00 -6.52
C THR A 35 9.40 -8.43 -7.86
N PHE A 36 8.84 -7.23 -7.86
CA PHE A 36 8.30 -6.59 -9.06
C PHE A 36 8.88 -5.18 -9.19
N PRO A 37 10.16 -5.08 -9.60
CA PRO A 37 10.83 -3.76 -9.64
C PRO A 37 10.15 -2.76 -10.54
N GLU A 38 9.37 -3.23 -11.50
CA GLU A 38 8.70 -2.30 -12.40
C GLU A 38 7.67 -1.44 -11.69
N PHE A 39 7.29 -1.80 -10.46
CA PHE A 39 6.32 -1.01 -9.69
C PHE A 39 6.97 -0.12 -8.64
N GLU A 40 8.29 0.04 -8.71
CA GLU A 40 8.98 0.81 -7.69
C GLU A 40 8.42 2.23 -7.55
N VAL A 41 8.24 2.93 -8.65
CA VAL A 41 7.76 4.31 -8.57
C VAL A 41 6.35 4.40 -7.99
N PRO A 42 5.38 3.62 -8.50
CA PRO A 42 4.04 3.69 -7.89
C PRO A 42 4.03 3.32 -6.41
N VAL A 43 4.82 2.33 -6.01
CA VAL A 43 4.85 1.91 -4.61
C VAL A 43 5.47 3.00 -3.75
N GLU A 44 6.55 3.64 -4.22
CA GLU A 44 7.14 4.74 -3.47
C GLU A 44 6.16 5.89 -3.32
N ARG A 45 5.37 6.16 -4.34
CA ARG A 45 4.39 7.22 -4.24
C ARG A 45 3.31 6.87 -3.23
N LEU A 46 2.88 5.62 -3.21
CA LEU A 46 1.91 5.16 -2.23
C LEU A 46 2.47 5.30 -0.81
N ALA A 47 3.71 4.89 -0.63
CA ALA A 47 4.34 4.96 0.69
C ALA A 47 4.42 6.40 1.17
N THR A 48 4.83 7.30 0.28
CA THR A 48 4.91 8.72 0.64
C THR A 48 3.53 9.27 0.97
N TRP A 49 2.54 8.90 0.18
CA TRP A 49 1.17 9.37 0.42
C TRP A 49 0.68 8.90 1.78
N LEU A 50 0.93 7.64 2.11
CA LEU A 50 0.53 7.11 3.41
C LEU A 50 1.25 7.83 4.55
N ALA A 51 2.53 8.13 4.34
CA ALA A 51 3.31 8.79 5.39
C ALA A 51 2.79 10.17 5.70
N ARG A 52 2.12 10.80 4.73
CA ARG A 52 1.69 12.17 4.86
C ARG A 52 0.19 12.34 4.99
N LEU A 53 -0.52 11.27 5.24
CA LEU A 53 -1.98 11.34 5.27
C LEU A 53 -2.49 12.36 6.27
N ASP A 54 -1.81 12.48 7.39
CA ASP A 54 -2.28 13.36 8.46
C ASP A 54 -1.64 14.73 8.41
N ASP A 55 -0.77 14.99 7.44
CA ASP A 55 -0.15 16.31 7.36
C ASP A 55 -1.20 17.32 6.98
N PRO A 56 -1.20 18.47 7.64
CA PRO A 56 -2.06 19.54 7.17
C PRO A 56 -1.51 19.99 5.85
N GLU A 57 -2.16 20.16 4.89
CA GLU A 57 -1.57 20.36 3.65
C GLU A 57 -1.33 21.55 3.32
N ASP A 58 -0.84 21.85 3.06
CA ASP A 58 -0.68 22.81 2.66
C ASP A 58 -0.63 23.12 2.12
#